data_c54ab94fdc6ae3bf6bc32604964fdcd2
#
_entry.id   c54ab94fdc6ae3bf6bc32604964fdcd2
#
_cell.length_a   1.000
_cell.length_b   1.000
_cell.length_c   1.000
_cell.angle_alpha   90.00
_cell.angle_beta   90.00
_cell.angle_gamma   90.00
#
_symmetry.space_group_name_H-M   'P 1'
#
loop_
_entity.id
_entity.type
_entity.pdbx_description
1 polymer ?
#
loop_
_entity_poly.entity_id
_entity_poly.type
_entity_poly.pdbx_seq_one_letter_code
_entity_poly.pdbx_strand_id
1 'polypeptide(L)'
;MKFKSLVIPLAMVTLLSVGCSRNNNRNNNKNETTPNATDSNKSETNKNNGTVDVVTSPSRVTDEEKLMRAVNESWIVILENDVTTSKEIVLNSGFKKADKDNPNKMVDASRVVALYKTNENKGKIADYTLTVPKLTIKDENTKIEGGTIKGDLYIEAKEVKIEGTTIEGNVYFNNEEDKNTFHIDEGSKITGTMEIK
;
A
#
# COMPACT_ATOMS: atom_id res chain seq x y z
N MET A 1 -15.28 -7.39 50.21
CA MET A 1 -15.41 -6.04 49.62
C MET A 1 -16.55 -6.08 48.60
N LYS A 2 -17.51 -5.16 48.73
CA LYS A 2 -18.81 -5.24 48.04
C LYS A 2 -18.72 -4.69 46.64
N PHE A 3 -19.10 -5.48 45.60
CA PHE A 3 -19.30 -5.02 44.23
C PHE A 3 -20.61 -4.22 44.16
N LYS A 4 -20.53 -2.97 43.72
CA LYS A 4 -21.71 -2.16 43.37
C LYS A 4 -21.93 -2.26 41.84
N SER A 5 -23.04 -2.91 41.50
CA SER A 5 -23.59 -2.96 40.15
C SER A 5 -24.20 -1.61 39.80
N LEU A 6 -23.79 -0.98 38.70
CA LEU A 6 -24.40 0.23 38.18
C LEU A 6 -25.21 -0.14 36.93
N VAL A 7 -26.53 -0.05 37.07
CA VAL A 7 -27.50 -0.25 35.98
C VAL A 7 -27.81 1.13 35.38
N ILE A 8 -27.60 1.29 34.05
CA ILE A 8 -27.99 2.49 33.32
C ILE A 8 -29.15 2.12 32.40
N PRO A 9 -30.27 2.86 32.44
CA PRO A 9 -31.44 2.55 31.62
C PRO A 9 -31.30 3.07 30.16
N LEU A 10 -31.79 2.23 29.28
CA LEU A 10 -31.97 2.44 27.83
C LEU A 10 -33.09 3.46 27.59
N ALA A 11 -32.78 4.58 26.93
CA ALA A 11 -33.79 5.52 26.42
C ALA A 11 -33.91 5.38 24.90
N MET A 12 -35.05 4.83 24.47
CA MET A 12 -35.53 4.86 23.10
C MET A 12 -35.99 6.28 22.72
N VAL A 13 -35.50 6.78 21.61
CA VAL A 13 -36.12 7.92 20.90
C VAL A 13 -36.38 7.53 19.44
N THR A 14 -37.63 7.34 19.14
CA THR A 14 -38.17 7.21 17.77
C THR A 14 -38.52 8.59 17.23
N LEU A 15 -38.03 8.96 16.07
CA LEU A 15 -38.55 10.08 15.29
C LEU A 15 -38.78 9.65 13.85
N LEU A 16 -40.05 9.54 13.54
CA LEU A 16 -40.60 9.43 12.18
C LEU A 16 -40.67 10.84 11.55
N SER A 17 -40.19 11.02 10.35
CA SER A 17 -40.68 12.09 9.48
C SER A 17 -40.73 11.65 8.04
N VAL A 18 -41.96 11.57 7.55
CA VAL A 18 -42.38 11.38 6.18
C VAL A 18 -42.29 12.72 5.45
N GLY A 19 -41.77 12.69 4.24
CA GLY A 19 -41.77 13.85 3.35
C GLY A 19 -41.75 13.41 1.88
N CYS A 20 -42.94 13.19 1.31
CA CYS A 20 -43.11 13.04 -0.13
C CYS A 20 -43.08 14.43 -0.81
N SER A 21 -42.37 14.56 -1.91
CA SER A 21 -42.69 15.53 -2.94
C SER A 21 -42.49 14.94 -4.33
N ARG A 22 -43.58 14.80 -5.04
CA ARG A 22 -43.65 14.44 -6.47
C ARG A 22 -43.37 15.68 -7.30
N ASN A 23 -42.56 15.54 -8.32
CA ASN A 23 -42.79 16.37 -9.53
C ASN A 23 -42.58 15.52 -10.79
N ASN A 24 -43.65 15.40 -11.54
CA ASN A 24 -43.71 14.75 -12.84
C ASN A 24 -43.16 15.69 -13.91
N ASN A 25 -42.30 15.18 -14.78
CA ASN A 25 -42.40 15.61 -16.19
C ASN A 25 -42.04 14.42 -17.11
N ARG A 26 -43.01 14.06 -17.92
CA ARG A 26 -42.93 13.04 -18.96
C ARG A 26 -42.25 13.62 -20.18
N ASN A 27 -41.27 12.88 -20.74
CA ASN A 27 -41.23 12.75 -22.20
C ASN A 27 -40.64 11.38 -22.59
N ASN A 28 -41.42 10.69 -23.42
CA ASN A 28 -41.12 9.40 -24.00
C ASN A 28 -39.99 9.52 -25.03
N ASN A 29 -39.02 8.59 -25.01
CA ASN A 29 -38.68 7.87 -26.23
C ASN A 29 -38.03 6.51 -25.89
N LYS A 30 -38.54 5.46 -26.52
CA LYS A 30 -38.11 4.07 -26.44
C LYS A 30 -36.77 3.89 -27.15
N ASN A 31 -35.83 3.19 -26.53
CA ASN A 31 -35.13 2.07 -27.19
C ASN A 31 -34.49 1.20 -26.10
N GLU A 32 -34.80 -0.08 -26.16
CA GLU A 32 -34.25 -1.14 -25.34
C GLU A 32 -32.82 -1.40 -25.71
N THR A 33 -31.91 -1.47 -24.73
CA THR A 33 -30.77 -2.42 -24.70
C THR A 33 -30.26 -2.58 -23.28
N THR A 34 -29.99 -3.81 -22.92
CA THR A 34 -29.58 -4.40 -21.65
C THR A 34 -28.43 -3.70 -20.94
N PRO A 35 -28.41 -3.63 -19.59
CA PRO A 35 -27.32 -3.00 -18.85
C PRO A 35 -26.14 -3.96 -18.69
N ASN A 36 -24.99 -3.54 -19.21
CA ASN A 36 -23.71 -4.12 -18.86
C ASN A 36 -23.10 -3.27 -17.73
N ALA A 37 -22.86 -3.89 -16.60
CA ALA A 37 -22.23 -3.25 -15.45
C ALA A 37 -20.76 -2.94 -15.80
N THR A 38 -20.46 -1.69 -16.07
CA THR A 38 -19.10 -1.20 -16.25
C THR A 38 -18.64 -0.54 -14.96
N ASP A 39 -17.72 -1.21 -14.30
CA ASP A 39 -16.95 -0.70 -13.19
C ASP A 39 -16.09 0.47 -13.68
N SER A 40 -16.46 1.68 -13.28
CA SER A 40 -15.80 2.91 -13.72
C SER A 40 -14.68 3.27 -12.78
N ASN A 41 -13.54 2.61 -12.91
CA ASN A 41 -12.29 3.11 -12.32
C ASN A 41 -11.54 3.89 -13.41
N LYS A 42 -12.03 5.11 -13.71
CA LYS A 42 -11.38 6.02 -14.64
C LYS A 42 -10.31 6.81 -13.92
N SER A 43 -9.09 6.26 -13.89
CA SER A 43 -7.89 7.04 -13.59
C SER A 43 -7.62 7.97 -14.77
N GLU A 44 -7.86 9.25 -14.61
CA GLU A 44 -7.50 10.26 -15.61
C GLU A 44 -5.99 10.49 -15.59
N THR A 45 -5.32 9.97 -16.61
CA THR A 45 -3.92 10.28 -16.90
C THR A 45 -3.83 11.71 -17.41
N ASN A 46 -3.56 12.65 -16.53
CA ASN A 46 -3.25 14.01 -16.92
C ASN A 46 -1.74 14.13 -17.17
N LYS A 47 -1.34 14.03 -18.44
CA LYS A 47 0.01 14.38 -18.90
C LYS A 47 0.13 15.89 -18.92
N ASN A 48 0.65 16.49 -17.86
CA ASN A 48 1.16 17.85 -17.90
C ASN A 48 2.50 17.98 -17.17
N ASN A 49 3.43 18.37 -17.96
CA ASN A 49 4.73 19.02 -17.75
C ASN A 49 4.99 19.52 -16.31
N GLY A 50 5.89 18.84 -15.58
CA GLY A 50 6.68 19.45 -14.50
C GLY A 50 6.03 19.56 -13.12
N THR A 51 4.86 19.02 -12.87
CA THR A 51 4.27 18.92 -11.52
C THR A 51 4.61 17.57 -10.90
N VAL A 52 5.22 17.61 -9.71
CA VAL A 52 5.43 16.44 -8.87
C VAL A 52 4.04 15.85 -8.56
N ASP A 53 3.79 14.65 -9.05
CA ASP A 53 2.50 13.98 -8.82
C ASP A 53 2.41 13.56 -7.35
N VAL A 54 1.48 14.19 -6.62
CA VAL A 54 1.27 13.90 -5.20
C VAL A 54 0.37 12.68 -5.10
N VAL A 55 0.98 11.50 -5.07
CA VAL A 55 0.23 10.27 -4.81
C VAL A 55 -0.17 10.22 -3.34
N THR A 56 -1.45 10.44 -3.07
CA THR A 56 -2.02 10.44 -1.71
C THR A 56 -2.61 9.08 -1.30
N SER A 57 -2.81 8.17 -2.26
CA SER A 57 -3.44 6.88 -2.04
C SER A 57 -2.49 5.72 -2.32
N PRO A 58 -2.53 4.65 -1.50
CA PRO A 58 -1.77 3.43 -1.75
C PRO A 58 -2.18 2.77 -3.07
N SER A 59 -1.20 2.26 -3.82
CA SER A 59 -1.46 1.39 -4.97
C SER A 59 -1.67 -0.05 -4.52
N ARG A 60 -2.85 -0.61 -4.86
CA ARG A 60 -3.22 -2.00 -4.54
C ARG A 60 -2.85 -2.92 -5.69
N VAL A 61 -2.09 -3.96 -5.39
CA VAL A 61 -1.46 -4.84 -6.36
C VAL A 61 -2.03 -6.26 -6.24
N THR A 62 -2.61 -6.74 -7.33
CA THR A 62 -3.18 -8.10 -7.42
C THR A 62 -2.46 -8.98 -8.43
N ASP A 63 -1.59 -8.38 -9.28
CA ASP A 63 -0.94 -9.03 -10.42
C ASP A 63 0.35 -8.29 -10.83
N GLU A 64 1.11 -8.88 -11.75
CA GLU A 64 2.39 -8.32 -12.23
C GLU A 64 2.22 -6.95 -12.91
N GLU A 65 1.17 -6.74 -13.72
CA GLU A 65 0.97 -5.47 -14.43
C GLU A 65 0.77 -4.33 -13.45
N LYS A 66 -0.09 -4.54 -12.43
CA LYS A 66 -0.32 -3.57 -11.36
C LYS A 66 0.93 -3.35 -10.51
N LEU A 67 1.72 -4.41 -10.25
CA LEU A 67 3.00 -4.27 -9.55
C LEU A 67 3.94 -3.33 -10.31
N MET A 68 4.14 -3.58 -11.60
CA MET A 68 5.03 -2.76 -12.43
C MET A 68 4.59 -1.30 -12.52
N ARG A 69 3.29 -1.05 -12.52
CA ARG A 69 2.74 0.31 -12.45
C ARG A 69 2.96 0.93 -11.07
N ALA A 70 2.59 0.21 -10.01
CA ALA A 70 2.69 0.70 -8.63
C ALA A 70 4.11 1.09 -8.23
N VAL A 71 5.13 0.31 -8.62
CA VAL A 71 6.52 0.62 -8.29
C VAL A 71 7.05 1.86 -9.00
N ASN A 72 6.42 2.28 -10.11
CA ASN A 72 6.81 3.50 -10.83
C ASN A 72 5.97 4.73 -10.45
N GLU A 73 4.74 4.53 -9.97
CA GLU A 73 3.76 5.61 -9.81
C GLU A 73 3.38 5.89 -8.34
N SER A 74 3.75 5.03 -7.38
CA SER A 74 3.33 5.18 -5.99
C SER A 74 4.44 4.91 -4.99
N TRP A 75 4.50 5.70 -3.94
CA TRP A 75 5.41 5.44 -2.82
C TRP A 75 4.87 4.40 -1.82
N ILE A 76 3.55 4.09 -1.84
CA ILE A 76 2.94 3.01 -1.05
C ILE A 76 2.41 1.93 -1.99
N VAL A 77 2.97 0.73 -1.89
CA VAL A 77 2.57 -0.46 -2.65
C VAL A 77 2.04 -1.50 -1.68
N ILE A 78 0.79 -1.96 -1.89
CA ILE A 78 0.15 -2.95 -1.03
C ILE A 78 -0.25 -4.16 -1.88
N LEU A 79 0.32 -5.32 -1.59
CA LEU A 79 -0.12 -6.57 -2.21
C LEU A 79 -1.48 -7.02 -1.64
N GLU A 80 -2.35 -7.49 -2.52
CA GLU A 80 -3.64 -8.09 -2.17
C GLU A 80 -3.75 -9.55 -2.63
N ASN A 81 -2.73 -10.04 -3.34
CA ASN A 81 -2.52 -11.43 -3.74
C ASN A 81 -1.03 -11.75 -3.75
N ASP A 82 -0.71 -13.03 -3.86
CA ASP A 82 0.64 -13.46 -4.26
C ASP A 82 0.92 -12.97 -5.67
N VAL A 83 2.11 -12.38 -5.88
CA VAL A 83 2.52 -11.85 -7.17
C VAL A 83 3.87 -12.43 -7.56
N THR A 84 3.96 -12.90 -8.80
CA THR A 84 5.20 -13.41 -9.40
C THR A 84 5.55 -12.57 -10.62
N THR A 85 6.81 -12.16 -10.72
CA THR A 85 7.36 -11.51 -11.91
C THR A 85 8.70 -12.12 -12.28
N SER A 86 8.98 -12.18 -13.58
CA SER A 86 10.31 -12.54 -14.11
C SER A 86 11.23 -11.32 -14.28
N LYS A 87 10.72 -10.12 -14.01
CA LYS A 87 11.44 -8.85 -14.14
C LYS A 87 12.10 -8.46 -12.82
N GLU A 88 13.25 -7.83 -12.90
CA GLU A 88 13.81 -7.15 -11.74
C GLU A 88 12.95 -5.95 -11.34
N ILE A 89 12.81 -5.71 -10.04
CA ILE A 89 12.10 -4.57 -9.47
C ILE A 89 13.11 -3.61 -8.87
N VAL A 90 12.94 -2.31 -9.15
CA VAL A 90 13.75 -1.26 -8.55
C VAL A 90 12.84 -0.25 -7.84
N LEU A 91 13.01 -0.09 -6.55
CA LEU A 91 12.34 0.92 -5.75
C LEU A 91 13.18 2.20 -5.75
N ASN A 92 12.91 3.07 -6.72
CA ASN A 92 13.56 4.37 -6.83
C ASN A 92 12.97 5.38 -5.82
N SER A 93 13.80 6.35 -5.42
CA SER A 93 13.40 7.56 -4.68
C SER A 93 12.69 8.58 -5.57
N GLY A 94 12.36 9.74 -5.00
CA GLY A 94 11.85 10.90 -5.75
C GLY A 94 10.37 11.17 -5.57
N PHE A 95 9.66 10.37 -4.78
CA PHE A 95 8.28 10.64 -4.42
C PHE A 95 8.16 11.75 -3.38
N LYS A 96 7.08 12.51 -3.46
CA LYS A 96 6.75 13.58 -2.51
C LYS A 96 5.39 13.33 -1.88
N LYS A 97 5.23 13.79 -0.65
CA LYS A 97 3.95 13.82 0.07
C LYS A 97 3.75 15.15 0.77
N ALA A 98 2.51 15.48 1.09
CA ALA A 98 2.24 16.62 1.94
C ALA A 98 2.87 16.42 3.33
N ASP A 99 3.48 17.45 3.87
CA ASP A 99 3.98 17.46 5.24
C ASP A 99 2.80 17.32 6.21
N LYS A 100 3.00 16.54 7.27
CA LYS A 100 1.94 16.23 8.24
C LYS A 100 1.48 17.47 9.02
N ASP A 101 2.42 18.36 9.34
CA ASP A 101 2.18 19.54 10.16
C ASP A 101 1.87 20.79 9.30
N ASN A 102 2.27 20.78 8.05
CA ASN A 102 1.99 21.83 7.07
C ASN A 102 1.61 21.25 5.70
N PRO A 103 0.32 20.98 5.45
CA PRO A 103 -0.16 20.35 4.21
C PRO A 103 0.18 21.11 2.91
N ASN A 104 0.53 22.38 3.01
CA ASN A 104 0.97 23.20 1.85
C ASN A 104 2.45 23.00 1.51
N LYS A 105 3.21 22.30 2.36
CA LYS A 105 4.62 21.97 2.15
C LYS A 105 4.76 20.52 1.68
N MET A 106 5.55 20.32 0.64
CA MET A 106 5.90 18.98 0.16
C MET A 106 7.23 18.53 0.79
N VAL A 107 7.25 17.29 1.25
CA VAL A 107 8.43 16.61 1.79
C VAL A 107 8.66 15.30 1.04
N ASP A 108 9.87 14.75 1.14
CA ASP A 108 10.18 13.45 0.56
C ASP A 108 9.31 12.36 1.20
N ALA A 109 8.83 11.45 0.37
CA ALA A 109 8.05 10.30 0.78
C ALA A 109 8.89 9.04 0.61
N SER A 110 9.26 8.41 1.72
CA SER A 110 9.94 7.12 1.71
C SER A 110 8.97 6.01 1.31
N ARG A 111 9.48 5.03 0.58
CA ARG A 111 8.69 3.92 0.05
C ARG A 111 8.20 2.99 1.16
N VAL A 112 6.99 2.47 0.97
CA VAL A 112 6.41 1.40 1.80
C VAL A 112 5.90 0.31 0.88
N VAL A 113 6.33 -0.93 1.15
CA VAL A 113 5.83 -2.13 0.46
C VAL A 113 5.22 -3.04 1.51
N ALA A 114 3.89 -3.14 1.51
CA ALA A 114 3.15 -4.01 2.43
C ALA A 114 2.75 -5.30 1.72
N LEU A 115 3.20 -6.44 2.24
CA LEU A 115 2.93 -7.77 1.71
C LEU A 115 1.85 -8.49 2.55
N TYR A 116 0.86 -7.73 3.01
CA TYR A 116 -0.20 -8.27 3.86
C TYR A 116 -1.51 -7.51 3.67
N LYS A 117 -2.59 -8.13 4.13
CA LYS A 117 -3.94 -7.54 4.18
C LYS A 117 -4.38 -7.33 5.62
N THR A 118 -5.08 -6.23 5.87
CA THR A 118 -5.74 -5.96 7.15
C THR A 118 -7.25 -5.94 7.01
N ASN A 119 -7.95 -6.22 8.11
CA ASN A 119 -9.38 -5.96 8.26
C ASN A 119 -9.65 -4.49 8.65
N GLU A 120 -10.93 -4.14 8.83
CA GLU A 120 -11.38 -2.81 9.24
C GLU A 120 -10.79 -2.35 10.58
N ASN A 121 -10.49 -3.30 11.48
CA ASN A 121 -9.89 -3.03 12.79
C ASN A 121 -8.34 -2.98 12.72
N LYS A 122 -7.74 -2.90 11.52
CA LYS A 122 -6.30 -2.90 11.27
C LYS A 122 -5.57 -4.19 11.73
N GLY A 123 -6.29 -5.25 12.05
CA GLY A 123 -5.71 -6.56 12.32
C GLY A 123 -5.28 -7.22 11.03
N LYS A 124 -4.05 -7.78 11.00
CA LYS A 124 -3.53 -8.54 9.85
C LYS A 124 -4.34 -9.82 9.68
N ILE A 125 -4.86 -10.08 8.47
CA ILE A 125 -5.71 -11.22 8.14
C ILE A 125 -5.15 -12.13 7.05
N ALA A 126 -4.16 -11.68 6.29
CA ALA A 126 -3.45 -12.48 5.30
C ALA A 126 -2.05 -11.91 5.07
N ASP A 127 -1.11 -12.80 4.78
CA ASP A 127 0.21 -12.47 4.25
C ASP A 127 0.29 -12.92 2.80
N TYR A 128 1.05 -12.19 1.98
CA TYR A 128 1.25 -12.46 0.56
C TYR A 128 2.72 -12.65 0.24
N THR A 129 2.97 -13.31 -0.88
CA THR A 129 4.30 -13.58 -1.40
C THR A 129 4.57 -12.74 -2.64
N LEU A 130 5.67 -12.01 -2.65
CA LEU A 130 6.27 -11.43 -3.84
C LEU A 130 7.40 -12.31 -4.32
N THR A 131 7.23 -12.97 -5.48
CA THR A 131 8.31 -13.71 -6.12
C THR A 131 8.93 -12.85 -7.22
N VAL A 132 10.23 -12.56 -7.08
CA VAL A 132 10.98 -11.66 -7.96
C VAL A 132 12.44 -12.13 -8.06
N PRO A 133 13.07 -12.14 -9.25
CA PRO A 133 14.46 -12.56 -9.36
C PRO A 133 15.42 -11.64 -8.58
N LYS A 134 15.10 -10.34 -8.54
CA LYS A 134 15.90 -9.33 -7.85
C LYS A 134 15.03 -8.14 -7.48
N LEU A 135 15.11 -7.70 -6.24
CA LEU A 135 14.51 -6.46 -5.73
C LEU A 135 15.62 -5.51 -5.27
N THR A 136 15.76 -4.36 -5.93
CA THR A 136 16.74 -3.33 -5.58
C THR A 136 16.05 -2.16 -4.89
N ILE A 137 16.56 -1.75 -3.73
CA ILE A 137 16.06 -0.61 -2.97
C ILE A 137 17.06 0.54 -3.07
N LYS A 138 16.63 1.67 -3.65
CA LYS A 138 17.41 2.91 -3.83
C LYS A 138 16.82 4.11 -3.11
N ASP A 139 15.74 3.90 -2.37
CA ASP A 139 15.05 4.95 -1.61
C ASP A 139 15.35 4.80 -0.12
N GLU A 140 15.89 5.85 0.48
CA GLU A 140 16.21 5.88 1.90
C GLU A 140 14.95 5.77 2.76
N ASN A 141 15.10 5.16 3.94
CA ASN A 141 13.98 4.91 4.87
C ASN A 141 12.86 4.02 4.29
N THR A 142 13.13 3.28 3.20
CA THR A 142 12.18 2.31 2.65
C THR A 142 11.80 1.29 3.72
N LYS A 143 10.50 0.98 3.81
CA LYS A 143 9.98 -0.05 4.70
C LYS A 143 9.32 -1.17 3.89
N ILE A 144 9.64 -2.42 4.24
CA ILE A 144 8.95 -3.61 3.77
C ILE A 144 8.27 -4.27 4.95
N GLU A 145 6.97 -4.52 4.85
CA GLU A 145 6.13 -4.97 5.96
C GLU A 145 5.37 -6.25 5.62
N GLY A 146 5.48 -7.24 6.50
CA GLY A 146 4.75 -8.51 6.46
C GLY A 146 5.14 -9.42 5.30
N GLY A 147 4.47 -10.55 5.18
CA GLY A 147 4.56 -11.49 4.07
C GLY A 147 5.93 -12.08 3.76
N THR A 148 6.12 -12.45 2.50
CA THR A 148 7.35 -13.12 2.04
C THR A 148 7.86 -12.52 0.74
N ILE A 149 9.17 -12.30 0.63
CA ILE A 149 9.88 -12.04 -0.63
C ILE A 149 10.65 -13.30 -1.00
N LYS A 150 10.39 -13.84 -2.20
CA LYS A 150 11.17 -14.92 -2.81
C LYS A 150 12.06 -14.35 -3.90
N GLY A 151 13.37 -14.22 -3.58
CA GLY A 151 14.37 -13.65 -4.45
C GLY A 151 15.40 -12.86 -3.69
N ASP A 152 16.43 -12.38 -4.39
CA ASP A 152 17.52 -11.64 -3.79
C ASP A 152 17.19 -10.15 -3.60
N LEU A 153 17.59 -9.61 -2.46
CA LEU A 153 17.39 -8.22 -2.10
C LEU A 153 18.72 -7.46 -2.21
N TYR A 154 18.71 -6.34 -2.91
CA TYR A 154 19.85 -5.44 -3.08
C TYR A 154 19.55 -4.11 -2.42
N ILE A 155 20.33 -3.77 -1.40
CA ILE A 155 20.17 -2.54 -0.61
C ILE A 155 21.22 -1.54 -1.08
N GLU A 156 20.76 -0.49 -1.76
CA GLU A 156 21.56 0.63 -2.27
C GLU A 156 21.08 1.95 -1.64
N ALA A 157 20.63 1.88 -0.39
CA ALA A 157 20.09 3.03 0.36
C ALA A 157 20.20 2.79 1.86
N LYS A 158 20.24 3.88 2.63
CA LYS A 158 20.33 3.87 4.08
C LYS A 158 18.94 3.69 4.73
N GLU A 159 18.97 3.29 6.01
CA GLU A 159 17.79 3.24 6.87
C GLU A 159 16.64 2.37 6.32
N VAL A 160 16.96 1.34 5.51
CA VAL A 160 15.98 0.38 5.03
C VAL A 160 15.54 -0.52 6.18
N LYS A 161 14.21 -0.74 6.30
CA LYS A 161 13.59 -1.49 7.39
C LYS A 161 12.80 -2.67 6.87
N ILE A 162 13.01 -3.83 7.49
CA ILE A 162 12.26 -5.07 7.22
C ILE A 162 11.50 -5.42 8.50
N GLU A 163 10.18 -5.42 8.44
CA GLU A 163 9.30 -5.60 9.59
C GLU A 163 8.31 -6.76 9.35
N GLY A 164 8.41 -7.83 10.15
CA GLY A 164 7.53 -9.00 10.06
C GLY A 164 7.59 -9.72 8.71
N THR A 165 8.70 -9.61 7.98
CA THR A 165 8.85 -10.11 6.60
C THR A 165 9.86 -11.26 6.55
N THR A 166 9.53 -12.32 5.79
CA THR A 166 10.48 -13.38 5.46
C THR A 166 11.12 -13.10 4.10
N ILE A 167 12.46 -13.11 4.03
CA ILE A 167 13.22 -13.03 2.78
C ILE A 167 13.78 -14.42 2.47
N GLU A 168 13.21 -15.08 1.45
CA GLU A 168 13.70 -16.35 0.90
C GLU A 168 14.69 -16.06 -0.23
N GLY A 169 15.90 -15.65 0.14
CA GLY A 169 16.99 -15.24 -0.74
C GLY A 169 18.13 -14.59 0.04
N ASN A 170 19.09 -14.03 -0.68
CA ASN A 170 20.22 -13.32 -0.10
C ASN A 170 19.92 -11.81 -0.01
N VAL A 171 20.62 -11.14 0.91
CA VAL A 171 20.60 -9.68 1.03
C VAL A 171 21.99 -9.16 0.72
N TYR A 172 22.07 -8.30 -0.27
CA TYR A 172 23.32 -7.68 -0.71
C TYR A 172 23.30 -6.19 -0.43
N PHE A 173 24.38 -5.67 0.11
CA PHE A 173 24.54 -4.25 0.39
C PHE A 173 25.57 -3.65 -0.57
N ASN A 174 25.31 -2.43 -1.03
CA ASN A 174 26.23 -1.71 -1.90
C ASN A 174 27.52 -1.27 -1.17
N ASN A 175 27.44 -1.03 0.15
CA ASN A 175 28.56 -0.59 0.98
C ASN A 175 28.30 -0.86 2.47
N GLU A 176 29.33 -0.60 3.31
CA GLU A 176 29.24 -0.77 4.77
C GLU A 176 28.19 0.17 5.42
N GLU A 177 27.99 1.37 4.89
CA GLU A 177 27.03 2.33 5.46
C GLU A 177 25.59 1.83 5.28
N ASP A 178 25.23 1.33 4.09
CA ASP A 178 23.93 0.73 3.82
C ASP A 178 23.69 -0.48 4.74
N LYS A 179 24.71 -1.31 4.96
CA LYS A 179 24.64 -2.46 5.86
C LYS A 179 24.48 -2.06 7.32
N ASN A 180 25.20 -1.05 7.78
CA ASN A 180 25.19 -0.63 9.18
C ASN A 180 23.90 0.10 9.57
N THR A 181 23.20 0.69 8.59
CA THR A 181 21.92 1.38 8.78
C THR A 181 20.70 0.52 8.42
N PHE A 182 20.92 -0.72 8.00
CA PHE A 182 19.85 -1.68 7.71
C PHE A 182 19.23 -2.22 9.01
N HIS A 183 17.90 -2.22 9.09
CA HIS A 183 17.14 -2.66 10.24
C HIS A 183 16.27 -3.87 9.90
N ILE A 184 16.36 -4.89 10.73
CA ILE A 184 15.48 -6.07 10.67
C ILE A 184 14.90 -6.30 12.07
N ASP A 185 13.58 -6.45 12.18
CA ASP A 185 12.93 -6.71 13.45
C ASP A 185 12.94 -8.21 13.84
N GLU A 186 12.58 -8.50 15.09
CA GLU A 186 12.55 -9.88 15.62
C GLU A 186 11.51 -10.78 14.89
N GLY A 187 10.51 -10.18 14.24
CA GLY A 187 9.48 -10.89 13.48
C GLY A 187 9.90 -11.26 12.06
N SER A 188 11.06 -10.77 11.61
CA SER A 188 11.56 -10.97 10.26
C SER A 188 12.63 -12.05 10.18
N LYS A 189 12.79 -12.63 8.99
CA LYS A 189 13.77 -13.70 8.74
C LYS A 189 14.42 -13.56 7.37
N ILE A 190 15.73 -13.76 7.31
CA ILE A 190 16.50 -13.93 6.06
C ILE A 190 16.98 -15.37 6.01
N THR A 191 16.71 -16.10 4.92
CA THR A 191 17.09 -17.51 4.79
C THR A 191 18.46 -17.68 4.12
N GLY A 192 18.91 -16.70 3.36
CA GLY A 192 20.20 -16.67 2.70
C GLY A 192 21.28 -15.93 3.50
N THR A 193 22.28 -15.43 2.79
CA THR A 193 23.40 -14.67 3.37
C THR A 193 23.17 -13.16 3.32
N MET A 194 23.92 -12.42 4.13
CA MET A 194 24.00 -10.96 4.08
C MET A 194 25.43 -10.53 3.77
N GLU A 195 25.65 -9.97 2.59
CA GLU A 195 27.00 -9.68 2.07
C GLU A 195 27.06 -8.26 1.46
N ILE A 196 28.25 -7.68 1.46
CA ILE A 196 28.53 -6.46 0.68
C ILE A 196 29.04 -6.89 -0.69
N LYS A 197 28.54 -6.30 -1.74
CA LYS A 197 28.93 -6.53 -3.14
C LYS A 197 29.48 -5.29 -3.81
#